data_85ecd5115386e21766a4116e7695bd0c
#
_entry.id   85ecd5115386e21766a4116e7695bd0c
#
_cell.length_a   1.000
_cell.length_b   1.000
_cell.length_c   1.000
_cell.angle_alpha   90.00
_cell.angle_beta   90.00
_cell.angle_gamma   90.00
#
_symmetry.space_group_name_H-M   'P 1'
#
loop_
_entity.id
_entity.type
_entity.pdbx_description
1 polymer ?
#
loop_
_entity_poly.entity_id
_entity_poly.type
_entity_poly.pdbx_seq_one_letter_code
_entity_poly.pdbx_strand_id
1 'polypeptide(L)'
;KEIALMDTAGNTGLKTWLVKVDTLQSGQFVHFIDIQGTVDSDENILVSPEMPGVITGIYVKEGDRVSRGTLLANMDAAALSNTLQEVKTSLALATTAYEKQKRLWDQNIGSEIQFLQAQTQKESLERRVKSIEAQIAMTRMKSPINGTVDAVNVKIGEMASPGMSGIRVVNLDKVKVKAMVSDNYIANIRKGDEVRIELPDIGKEITSKISFVGQVINQQNRSFAIEVTLDNKEKMLRPNMIAKLKINDQKLEDV
;
A
#
# COMPACT_ATOMS: atom_id res chain seq x y z
N LYS A 1 26.67 -20.23 50.13
CA LYS A 1 26.92 -20.87 51.45
C LYS A 1 28.31 -21.49 51.34
N GLU A 2 29.32 -20.87 51.98
CA GLU A 2 30.63 -21.43 52.20
C GLU A 2 30.51 -22.52 53.26
N ILE A 3 30.96 -23.72 52.93
CA ILE A 3 31.20 -24.77 53.91
C ILE A 3 32.71 -24.86 54.03
N ALA A 4 33.26 -24.31 55.13
CA ALA A 4 34.63 -24.55 55.54
C ALA A 4 34.72 -25.94 56.19
N LEU A 5 35.43 -26.87 55.58
CA LEU A 5 35.86 -28.11 56.15
C LEU A 5 37.21 -27.90 56.81
N MET A 6 37.21 -27.97 58.15
CA MET A 6 38.40 -27.96 58.98
C MET A 6 39.26 -29.25 58.73
N ASP A 7 40.51 -29.02 58.43
CA ASP A 7 41.56 -30.00 58.21
C ASP A 7 42.02 -30.58 59.57
N THR A 8 41.99 -31.87 59.76
CA THR A 8 42.70 -32.58 60.81
C THR A 8 43.52 -33.70 60.24
N ALA A 9 44.83 -33.44 60.33
CA ALA A 9 45.96 -34.38 60.38
C ALA A 9 46.31 -35.22 59.14
N GLY A 10 47.54 -35.00 58.63
CA GLY A 10 48.27 -35.98 57.85
C GLY A 10 48.91 -35.42 56.59
N ASN A 11 50.10 -34.90 56.73
CA ASN A 11 51.03 -34.46 55.68
C ASN A 11 51.22 -35.50 54.59
N THR A 12 50.41 -35.38 53.51
CA THR A 12 50.74 -35.86 52.19
C THR A 12 50.37 -34.77 51.22
N GLY A 13 51.33 -34.19 50.52
CA GLY A 13 51.21 -32.99 49.69
C GLY A 13 50.26 -33.13 48.48
N LEU A 14 48.98 -33.24 48.77
CA LEU A 14 47.94 -33.18 47.77
C LEU A 14 47.64 -31.69 47.49
N LYS A 15 47.98 -31.22 46.31
CA LYS A 15 47.53 -29.91 45.83
C LYS A 15 46.01 -29.90 45.80
N THR A 16 45.36 -29.22 46.76
CA THR A 16 43.94 -28.95 46.72
C THR A 16 43.66 -27.80 45.74
N TRP A 17 42.88 -28.09 44.73
CA TRP A 17 42.40 -27.08 43.80
C TRP A 17 41.00 -26.64 44.24
N LEU A 18 40.78 -25.34 44.41
CA LEU A 18 39.47 -24.79 44.61
C LEU A 18 38.70 -24.87 43.26
N VAL A 19 37.67 -25.68 43.23
CA VAL A 19 36.75 -25.78 42.08
C VAL A 19 35.43 -25.18 42.49
N LYS A 20 34.93 -24.26 41.65
CA LYS A 20 33.58 -23.73 41.76
C LYS A 20 32.65 -24.66 41.00
N VAL A 21 31.76 -25.31 41.69
CA VAL A 21 30.73 -26.16 41.09
C VAL A 21 29.47 -25.32 40.94
N ASP A 22 28.94 -25.26 39.75
CA ASP A 22 27.63 -24.63 39.48
C ASP A 22 26.66 -25.71 39.01
N THR A 23 25.39 -25.60 39.41
CA THR A 23 24.36 -26.58 39.03
C THR A 23 23.62 -26.05 37.84
N LEU A 24 23.70 -26.71 36.73
CA LEU A 24 22.92 -26.42 35.56
C LEU A 24 21.48 -26.80 35.84
N GLN A 25 20.56 -25.82 35.73
CA GLN A 25 19.14 -26.09 35.79
C GLN A 25 18.61 -26.10 34.35
N SER A 26 17.76 -27.08 34.03
CA SER A 26 17.12 -27.08 32.70
C SER A 26 16.21 -25.85 32.56
N GLY A 27 16.28 -25.20 31.44
CA GLY A 27 15.54 -24.01 31.14
C GLY A 27 15.12 -23.95 29.68
N GLN A 28 14.19 -23.08 29.35
CA GLN A 28 13.86 -22.81 27.95
C GLN A 28 15.00 -22.04 27.31
N PHE A 29 15.58 -22.60 26.24
CA PHE A 29 16.49 -21.88 25.39
C PHE A 29 15.72 -21.27 24.22
N VAL A 30 15.76 -19.95 24.10
CA VAL A 30 15.11 -19.21 23.04
C VAL A 30 16.19 -18.48 22.23
N HIS A 31 16.35 -18.87 21.00
CA HIS A 31 17.26 -18.19 20.08
C HIS A 31 16.50 -17.18 19.23
N PHE A 32 17.03 -15.97 19.12
CA PHE A 32 16.48 -14.92 18.29
C PHE A 32 17.45 -14.54 17.20
N ILE A 33 16.94 -14.35 16.00
CA ILE A 33 17.67 -13.71 14.91
C ILE A 33 17.29 -12.24 14.86
N ASP A 34 18.31 -11.39 14.80
CA ASP A 34 18.15 -9.94 14.67
C ASP A 34 18.21 -9.56 13.19
N ILE A 35 17.16 -8.93 12.71
CA ILE A 35 17.04 -8.52 11.30
C ILE A 35 16.64 -7.05 11.25
N GLN A 36 17.28 -6.31 10.36
CA GLN A 36 16.88 -4.93 10.07
C GLN A 36 15.81 -4.90 8.99
N GLY A 37 14.77 -4.13 9.22
CA GLY A 37 13.70 -3.85 8.28
C GLY A 37 13.38 -2.37 8.23
N THR A 38 12.44 -2.03 7.38
CA THR A 38 11.92 -0.67 7.21
C THR A 38 10.41 -0.69 7.30
N VAL A 39 9.87 0.37 7.92
CA VAL A 39 8.43 0.63 7.91
C VAL A 39 8.04 1.14 6.53
N ASP A 40 6.95 0.63 5.98
CA ASP A 40 6.38 1.03 4.70
C ASP A 40 4.86 1.14 4.80
N SER A 41 4.23 1.84 3.88
CA SER A 41 2.78 1.87 3.72
C SER A 41 2.41 1.45 2.31
N ASP A 42 1.54 0.45 2.17
CA ASP A 42 1.01 0.04 0.86
C ASP A 42 0.12 1.11 0.23
N GLU A 43 -0.41 2.01 1.05
CA GLU A 43 -1.28 3.10 0.63
C GLU A 43 -0.53 4.44 0.62
N ASN A 44 0.61 4.49 -0.07
CA ASN A 44 1.38 5.70 -0.38
C ASN A 44 1.37 5.89 -1.89
N ILE A 45 0.45 6.72 -2.37
CA ILE A 45 0.16 6.84 -3.80
C ILE A 45 0.44 8.26 -4.27
N LEU A 46 1.23 8.38 -5.33
CA LEU A 46 1.34 9.61 -6.10
C LEU A 46 0.18 9.65 -7.10
N VAL A 47 -0.82 10.46 -6.80
CA VAL A 47 -1.95 10.70 -7.71
C VAL A 47 -1.47 11.64 -8.80
N SER A 48 -1.22 11.11 -9.98
CA SER A 48 -0.85 11.86 -11.19
C SER A 48 -2.04 11.95 -12.14
N PRO A 49 -2.06 12.95 -13.06
CA PRO A 49 -3.10 13.01 -14.08
C PRO A 49 -3.05 11.79 -15.01
N GLU A 50 -4.21 11.39 -15.51
CA GLU A 50 -4.32 10.26 -16.46
C GLU A 50 -4.04 10.69 -17.92
N MET A 51 -4.09 12.01 -18.20
CA MET A 51 -3.76 12.60 -19.48
C MET A 51 -2.98 13.90 -19.28
N PRO A 52 -2.14 14.33 -20.25
CA PRO A 52 -1.44 15.60 -20.15
C PRO A 52 -2.40 16.79 -20.28
N GLY A 53 -2.13 17.86 -19.51
CA GLY A 53 -2.93 19.09 -19.55
C GLY A 53 -2.45 20.15 -18.56
N VAL A 54 -2.99 21.34 -18.67
CA VAL A 54 -2.70 22.47 -17.79
C VAL A 54 -3.59 22.40 -16.55
N ILE A 55 -2.99 22.49 -15.35
CA ILE A 55 -3.72 22.54 -14.08
C ILE A 55 -4.47 23.88 -13.98
N THR A 56 -5.78 23.80 -13.81
CA THR A 56 -6.65 24.99 -13.68
C THR A 56 -7.12 25.23 -12.26
N GLY A 57 -7.08 24.19 -11.40
CA GLY A 57 -7.44 24.32 -9.99
C GLY A 57 -6.86 23.23 -9.12
N ILE A 58 -6.49 23.58 -7.88
CA ILE A 58 -6.05 22.67 -6.83
C ILE A 58 -6.95 22.92 -5.63
N TYR A 59 -7.55 21.87 -5.08
CA TYR A 59 -8.61 21.94 -4.07
C TYR A 59 -8.16 21.43 -2.70
N VAL A 60 -6.91 21.01 -2.57
CA VAL A 60 -6.34 20.44 -1.35
C VAL A 60 -4.99 21.07 -1.04
N LYS A 61 -4.63 21.02 0.24
CA LYS A 61 -3.33 21.46 0.77
C LYS A 61 -2.65 20.28 1.47
N GLU A 62 -1.34 20.39 1.66
CA GLU A 62 -0.58 19.46 2.48
C GLU A 62 -1.14 19.43 3.90
N GLY A 63 -1.33 18.21 4.42
CA GLY A 63 -1.98 17.97 5.72
C GLY A 63 -3.50 17.72 5.65
N ASP A 64 -4.16 18.01 4.54
CA ASP A 64 -5.61 17.80 4.41
C ASP A 64 -5.95 16.31 4.41
N ARG A 65 -7.04 15.95 5.11
CA ARG A 65 -7.63 14.61 5.04
C ARG A 65 -8.56 14.51 3.86
N VAL A 66 -8.37 13.46 3.06
CA VAL A 66 -9.16 13.19 1.87
C VAL A 66 -9.75 11.78 1.92
N SER A 67 -10.94 11.63 1.37
CA SER A 67 -11.57 10.33 1.15
C SER A 67 -11.39 9.88 -0.28
N ARG A 68 -11.51 8.59 -0.52
CA ARG A 68 -11.54 8.03 -1.88
C ARG A 68 -12.59 8.75 -2.73
N GLY A 69 -12.18 9.23 -3.92
CA GLY A 69 -13.04 9.97 -4.85
C GLY A 69 -13.01 11.49 -4.65
N THR A 70 -12.40 12.01 -3.57
CA THR A 70 -12.24 13.46 -3.36
C THR A 70 -11.45 14.07 -4.51
N LEU A 71 -11.94 15.18 -5.07
CA LEU A 71 -11.25 15.94 -6.12
C LEU A 71 -10.05 16.67 -5.51
N LEU A 72 -8.86 16.38 -6.02
CA LEU A 72 -7.60 16.97 -5.57
C LEU A 72 -7.20 18.16 -6.45
N ALA A 73 -7.27 17.97 -7.76
CA ALA A 73 -7.00 19.00 -8.75
C ALA A 73 -7.80 18.74 -10.03
N ASN A 74 -7.94 19.76 -10.86
CA ASN A 74 -8.50 19.62 -12.19
C ASN A 74 -7.58 20.28 -13.24
N MET A 75 -7.70 19.76 -14.45
CA MET A 75 -7.02 20.30 -15.62
C MET A 75 -8.01 21.00 -16.54
N ASP A 76 -7.52 21.73 -17.51
CA ASP A 76 -8.33 22.36 -18.53
C ASP A 76 -9.08 21.31 -19.38
N ALA A 77 -10.39 21.41 -19.38
CA ALA A 77 -11.28 20.56 -20.14
C ALA A 77 -12.21 21.37 -21.08
N ALA A 78 -11.89 22.65 -21.32
CA ALA A 78 -12.79 23.55 -22.07
C ALA A 78 -13.06 23.00 -23.49
N ALA A 79 -12.03 22.57 -24.21
CA ALA A 79 -12.19 22.01 -25.56
C ALA A 79 -13.05 20.73 -25.56
N LEU A 80 -12.80 19.83 -24.60
CA LEU A 80 -13.60 18.60 -24.44
C LEU A 80 -15.05 18.91 -24.07
N SER A 81 -15.27 19.91 -23.20
CA SER A 81 -16.61 20.33 -22.79
C SER A 81 -17.40 20.92 -23.95
N ASN A 82 -16.76 21.73 -24.81
CA ASN A 82 -17.39 22.27 -26.04
C ASN A 82 -17.75 21.15 -27.01
N THR A 83 -16.83 20.21 -27.24
CA THR A 83 -17.10 19.03 -28.09
C THR A 83 -18.23 18.16 -27.51
N LEU A 84 -18.28 18.00 -26.21
CA LEU A 84 -19.38 17.27 -25.54
C LEU A 84 -20.73 17.93 -25.82
N GLN A 85 -20.81 19.26 -25.72
CA GLN A 85 -22.03 20.01 -25.97
C GLN A 85 -22.49 19.87 -27.42
N GLU A 86 -21.58 19.93 -28.38
CA GLU A 86 -21.86 19.72 -29.80
C GLU A 86 -22.44 18.32 -30.06
N VAL A 87 -21.80 17.27 -29.53
CA VAL A 87 -22.25 15.90 -29.70
C VAL A 87 -23.59 15.67 -28.98
N LYS A 88 -23.81 16.27 -27.80
CA LYS A 88 -25.12 16.22 -27.10
C LYS A 88 -26.23 16.86 -27.94
N THR A 89 -25.96 17.95 -28.62
CA THR A 89 -26.96 18.59 -29.53
C THR A 89 -27.27 17.65 -30.70
N SER A 90 -26.26 17.03 -31.29
CA SER A 90 -26.46 16.04 -32.35
C SER A 90 -27.22 14.81 -31.88
N LEU A 91 -26.94 14.32 -30.65
CA LEU A 91 -27.65 13.22 -30.03
C LEU A 91 -29.15 13.55 -29.81
N ALA A 92 -29.46 14.77 -29.37
CA ALA A 92 -30.83 15.20 -29.17
C ALA A 92 -31.62 15.16 -30.48
N LEU A 93 -31.02 15.62 -31.60
CA LEU A 93 -31.65 15.53 -32.93
C LEU A 93 -31.83 14.06 -33.37
N ALA A 94 -30.81 13.22 -33.21
CA ALA A 94 -30.88 11.79 -33.57
C ALA A 94 -31.93 11.05 -32.71
N THR A 95 -32.04 11.39 -31.42
CA THR A 95 -33.03 10.82 -30.52
C THR A 95 -34.47 11.18 -30.99
N THR A 96 -34.71 12.46 -31.36
CA THR A 96 -35.97 12.88 -31.90
C THR A 96 -36.32 12.15 -33.23
N ALA A 97 -35.33 11.99 -34.11
CA ALA A 97 -35.51 11.24 -35.35
C ALA A 97 -35.87 9.78 -35.11
N TYR A 98 -35.12 9.13 -34.20
CA TYR A 98 -35.38 7.74 -33.79
C TYR A 98 -36.80 7.58 -33.18
N GLU A 99 -37.20 8.46 -32.27
CA GLU A 99 -38.52 8.39 -31.64
C GLU A 99 -39.68 8.55 -32.67
N LYS A 100 -39.49 9.42 -33.67
CA LYS A 100 -40.45 9.57 -34.76
C LYS A 100 -40.49 8.30 -35.63
N GLN A 101 -39.32 7.76 -36.00
CA GLN A 101 -39.23 6.57 -36.82
C GLN A 101 -39.78 5.33 -36.10
N LYS A 102 -39.54 5.23 -34.79
CA LYS A 102 -40.08 4.17 -33.94
C LYS A 102 -41.59 4.21 -33.89
N ARG A 103 -42.21 5.38 -33.70
CA ARG A 103 -43.67 5.51 -33.69
C ARG A 103 -44.31 5.09 -35.01
N LEU A 104 -43.68 5.39 -36.17
CA LEU A 104 -44.16 4.95 -37.50
C LEU A 104 -44.02 3.43 -37.65
N TRP A 105 -42.89 2.88 -37.20
CA TRP A 105 -42.62 1.44 -37.23
C TRP A 105 -43.60 0.64 -36.34
N ASP A 106 -43.90 1.15 -35.14
CA ASP A 106 -44.87 0.54 -34.21
C ASP A 106 -46.30 0.53 -34.79
N GLN A 107 -46.59 1.41 -35.74
CA GLN A 107 -47.85 1.42 -36.50
C GLN A 107 -47.78 0.62 -37.83
N ASN A 108 -46.69 -0.14 -38.07
CA ASN A 108 -46.40 -0.84 -39.31
C ASN A 108 -46.32 0.12 -40.53
N ILE A 109 -45.90 1.35 -40.34
CA ILE A 109 -45.69 2.34 -41.39
C ILE A 109 -44.19 2.57 -41.54
N GLY A 110 -43.67 2.45 -42.75
CA GLY A 110 -42.28 2.76 -43.08
C GLY A 110 -41.39 1.56 -43.34
N SER A 111 -40.10 1.79 -43.49
CA SER A 111 -39.11 0.79 -43.80
C SER A 111 -38.31 0.40 -42.55
N GLU A 112 -38.13 -0.87 -42.32
CA GLU A 112 -37.24 -1.42 -41.25
C GLU A 112 -35.82 -0.83 -41.33
N ILE A 113 -35.31 -0.65 -42.54
CA ILE A 113 -33.98 -0.07 -42.75
C ILE A 113 -33.91 1.34 -42.20
N GLN A 114 -34.92 2.16 -42.39
CA GLN A 114 -34.97 3.55 -41.87
C GLN A 114 -35.04 3.57 -40.35
N PHE A 115 -35.79 2.66 -39.75
CA PHE A 115 -35.87 2.52 -38.30
C PHE A 115 -34.49 2.11 -37.73
N LEU A 116 -33.85 1.06 -38.30
CA LEU A 116 -32.52 0.58 -37.87
C LEU A 116 -31.43 1.62 -38.07
N GLN A 117 -31.50 2.43 -39.15
CA GLN A 117 -30.57 3.53 -39.37
C GLN A 117 -30.70 4.60 -38.28
N ALA A 118 -31.93 5.02 -37.95
CA ALA A 118 -32.17 6.01 -36.90
C ALA A 118 -31.71 5.50 -35.52
N GLN A 119 -31.97 4.23 -35.23
CA GLN A 119 -31.51 3.56 -34.00
C GLN A 119 -29.98 3.55 -33.92
N THR A 120 -29.31 3.06 -34.96
CA THR A 120 -27.85 2.96 -35.00
C THR A 120 -27.19 4.32 -34.86
N GLN A 121 -27.74 5.36 -35.50
CA GLN A 121 -27.24 6.72 -35.40
C GLN A 121 -27.35 7.26 -33.98
N LYS A 122 -28.48 7.09 -33.31
CA LYS A 122 -28.69 7.47 -31.90
C LYS A 122 -27.67 6.74 -31.00
N GLU A 123 -27.57 5.42 -31.09
CA GLU A 123 -26.65 4.60 -30.28
C GLU A 123 -25.18 4.96 -30.51
N SER A 124 -24.80 5.29 -31.75
CA SER A 124 -23.45 5.75 -32.08
C SER A 124 -23.10 7.05 -31.35
N LEU A 125 -24.03 8.03 -31.38
CA LEU A 125 -23.84 9.30 -30.68
C LEU A 125 -23.87 9.13 -29.15
N GLU A 126 -24.68 8.24 -28.61
CA GLU A 126 -24.67 7.91 -27.16
C GLU A 126 -23.29 7.36 -26.73
N ARG A 127 -22.71 6.45 -27.53
CA ARG A 127 -21.34 5.94 -27.26
C ARG A 127 -20.31 7.06 -27.35
N ARG A 128 -20.45 7.97 -28.30
CA ARG A 128 -19.53 9.11 -28.44
C ARG A 128 -19.60 10.07 -27.26
N VAL A 129 -20.81 10.38 -26.76
CA VAL A 129 -21.02 11.16 -25.52
C VAL A 129 -20.30 10.51 -24.35
N LYS A 130 -20.52 9.20 -24.12
CA LYS A 130 -19.84 8.46 -23.03
C LYS A 130 -18.33 8.50 -23.14
N SER A 131 -17.79 8.40 -24.36
CA SER A 131 -16.35 8.48 -24.60
C SER A 131 -15.76 9.83 -24.22
N ILE A 132 -16.43 10.93 -24.59
CA ILE A 132 -15.97 12.28 -24.25
C ILE A 132 -16.14 12.56 -22.76
N GLU A 133 -17.23 12.09 -22.13
CA GLU A 133 -17.41 12.20 -20.67
C GLU A 133 -16.32 11.44 -19.90
N ALA A 134 -15.90 10.27 -20.39
CA ALA A 134 -14.75 9.55 -19.82
C ALA A 134 -13.44 10.37 -19.96
N GLN A 135 -13.19 10.99 -21.12
CA GLN A 135 -12.03 11.88 -21.31
C GLN A 135 -12.06 13.08 -20.36
N ILE A 136 -13.22 13.70 -20.16
CA ILE A 136 -13.39 14.79 -19.18
C ILE A 136 -13.16 14.27 -17.74
N ALA A 137 -13.56 13.03 -17.43
CA ALA A 137 -13.27 12.45 -16.14
C ALA A 137 -11.77 12.28 -15.87
N MET A 138 -10.97 11.95 -16.90
CA MET A 138 -9.51 11.84 -16.84
C MET A 138 -8.80 13.18 -16.59
N THR A 139 -9.47 14.33 -16.84
CA THR A 139 -8.92 15.64 -16.49
C THR A 139 -9.04 15.98 -15.01
N ARG A 140 -9.71 15.14 -14.22
CA ARG A 140 -9.97 15.35 -12.81
C ARG A 140 -9.11 14.41 -11.97
N MET A 141 -8.15 14.93 -11.27
CA MET A 141 -7.33 14.17 -10.33
C MET A 141 -8.13 13.91 -9.06
N LYS A 142 -8.46 12.66 -8.80
CA LYS A 142 -9.21 12.22 -7.60
C LYS A 142 -8.38 11.27 -6.76
N SER A 143 -8.53 11.34 -5.44
CA SER A 143 -7.86 10.39 -4.57
C SER A 143 -8.39 8.97 -4.77
N PRO A 144 -7.54 7.96 -5.03
CA PRO A 144 -7.95 6.56 -5.11
C PRO A 144 -8.13 5.90 -3.73
N ILE A 145 -7.63 6.53 -2.66
CA ILE A 145 -7.63 6.02 -1.29
C ILE A 145 -8.17 7.06 -0.30
N ASN A 146 -8.52 6.59 0.90
CA ASN A 146 -8.67 7.47 2.06
C ASN A 146 -7.29 7.75 2.64
N GLY A 147 -7.00 9.00 3.02
CA GLY A 147 -5.67 9.30 3.57
C GLY A 147 -5.48 10.78 3.86
N THR A 148 -4.23 11.16 3.98
CA THR A 148 -3.80 12.55 4.17
C THR A 148 -2.91 12.96 3.00
N VAL A 149 -3.07 14.17 2.52
CA VAL A 149 -2.20 14.76 1.49
C VAL A 149 -0.83 15.04 2.11
N ASP A 150 0.18 14.35 1.62
CA ASP A 150 1.56 14.46 2.11
C ASP A 150 2.34 15.54 1.36
N ALA A 151 2.16 15.63 0.03
CA ALA A 151 2.82 16.63 -0.79
C ALA A 151 1.97 17.01 -2.01
N VAL A 152 2.04 18.29 -2.39
CA VAL A 152 1.37 18.84 -3.58
C VAL A 152 2.45 19.31 -4.56
N ASN A 153 2.85 18.43 -5.49
CA ASN A 153 3.92 18.67 -6.47
C ASN A 153 3.37 19.15 -7.82
N VAL A 154 2.31 19.94 -7.81
CA VAL A 154 1.69 20.57 -8.99
C VAL A 154 1.32 22.01 -8.67
N LYS A 155 1.32 22.88 -9.69
CA LYS A 155 0.94 24.29 -9.56
C LYS A 155 -0.11 24.66 -10.58
N ILE A 156 -0.99 25.60 -10.24
CA ILE A 156 -1.97 26.16 -11.17
C ILE A 156 -1.22 26.86 -12.31
N GLY A 157 -1.64 26.60 -13.52
CA GLY A 157 -0.99 27.09 -14.74
C GLY A 157 0.16 26.24 -15.27
N GLU A 158 0.60 25.23 -14.51
CA GLU A 158 1.66 24.30 -14.93
C GLU A 158 1.08 23.18 -15.80
N MET A 159 1.84 22.71 -16.78
CA MET A 159 1.52 21.52 -17.54
C MET A 159 1.88 20.28 -16.73
N ALA A 160 0.90 19.45 -16.43
CA ALA A 160 1.09 18.17 -15.77
C ALA A 160 0.94 17.01 -16.74
N SER A 161 1.73 15.97 -16.53
CA SER A 161 1.75 14.75 -17.35
C SER A 161 1.75 13.49 -16.47
N PRO A 162 1.22 12.37 -16.96
CA PRO A 162 1.21 11.10 -16.24
C PRO A 162 2.61 10.72 -15.74
N GLY A 163 2.71 10.37 -14.44
CA GLY A 163 3.93 9.88 -13.82
C GLY A 163 5.02 10.91 -13.49
N MET A 164 4.92 12.15 -13.96
CA MET A 164 5.96 13.18 -13.74
C MET A 164 5.66 14.07 -12.53
N SER A 165 4.41 14.47 -12.36
CA SER A 165 3.97 15.36 -11.29
C SER A 165 2.65 14.87 -10.72
N GLY A 166 2.36 15.21 -9.48
CA GLY A 166 1.12 14.77 -8.85
C GLY A 166 0.98 15.20 -7.41
N ILE A 167 -0.06 14.72 -6.78
CA ILE A 167 -0.38 14.96 -5.37
C ILE A 167 -0.19 13.64 -4.63
N ARG A 168 0.68 13.62 -3.63
CA ARG A 168 0.93 12.43 -2.82
C ARG A 168 -0.14 12.31 -1.74
N VAL A 169 -0.81 11.17 -1.73
CA VAL A 169 -1.78 10.81 -0.68
C VAL A 169 -1.29 9.57 0.04
N VAL A 170 -1.24 9.63 1.36
CA VAL A 170 -0.73 8.54 2.21
C VAL A 170 -1.80 8.16 3.23
N ASN A 171 -2.04 6.88 3.37
CA ASN A 171 -2.79 6.34 4.49
C ASN A 171 -1.83 5.63 5.44
N LEU A 172 -1.79 6.09 6.68
CA LEU A 172 -0.92 5.58 7.74
C LEU A 172 -1.70 4.82 8.82
N ASP A 173 -2.97 4.47 8.61
CA ASP A 173 -3.76 3.75 9.63
C ASP A 173 -3.20 2.33 9.84
N LYS A 174 -2.68 1.73 8.79
CA LYS A 174 -1.93 0.48 8.82
C LYS A 174 -0.59 0.66 8.11
N VAL A 175 0.45 0.13 8.70
CA VAL A 175 1.79 0.10 8.11
C VAL A 175 2.32 -1.33 8.10
N LYS A 176 3.31 -1.57 7.27
CA LYS A 176 4.01 -2.85 7.21
C LYS A 176 5.48 -2.64 7.53
N VAL A 177 6.04 -3.52 8.31
CA VAL A 177 7.49 -3.63 8.45
C VAL A 177 7.93 -4.68 7.45
N LYS A 178 8.78 -4.28 6.50
CA LYS A 178 9.39 -5.15 5.50
C LYS A 178 10.84 -5.42 5.88
N ALA A 179 11.23 -6.69 5.87
CA ALA A 179 12.61 -7.09 6.14
C ALA A 179 13.03 -8.21 5.19
N MET A 180 14.33 -8.31 4.97
CA MET A 180 14.94 -9.38 4.17
C MET A 180 15.68 -10.34 5.09
N VAL A 181 15.33 -11.60 5.01
CA VAL A 181 15.89 -12.69 5.83
C VAL A 181 16.75 -13.60 4.98
N SER A 182 17.89 -14.02 5.50
CA SER A 182 18.76 -15.00 4.81
C SER A 182 18.03 -16.32 4.55
N ASP A 183 18.27 -16.92 3.39
CA ASP A 183 17.72 -18.21 2.96
C ASP A 183 18.02 -19.36 3.94
N ASN A 184 19.06 -19.26 4.75
CA ASN A 184 19.39 -20.23 5.80
C ASN A 184 18.25 -20.45 6.82
N TYR A 185 17.38 -19.46 7.01
CA TYR A 185 16.28 -19.50 7.97
C TYR A 185 14.92 -19.86 7.37
N ILE A 186 14.87 -20.20 6.06
CA ILE A 186 13.58 -20.43 5.35
C ILE A 186 12.78 -21.61 5.93
N ALA A 187 13.47 -22.61 6.50
CA ALA A 187 12.81 -23.76 7.12
C ALA A 187 12.15 -23.43 8.47
N ASN A 188 12.66 -22.40 9.15
CA ASN A 188 12.32 -22.07 10.53
C ASN A 188 11.31 -20.92 10.66
N ILE A 189 11.17 -20.09 9.62
CA ILE A 189 10.31 -18.91 9.64
C ILE A 189 9.03 -19.18 8.86
N ARG A 190 7.88 -18.98 9.52
CA ARG A 190 6.55 -19.22 8.95
C ARG A 190 5.63 -18.01 9.18
N LYS A 191 4.65 -17.89 8.32
CA LYS A 191 3.54 -16.96 8.55
C LYS A 191 2.83 -17.30 9.88
N GLY A 192 2.65 -16.30 10.73
CA GLY A 192 2.03 -16.43 12.04
C GLY A 192 3.03 -16.48 13.20
N ASP A 193 4.32 -16.66 12.93
CA ASP A 193 5.35 -16.65 13.96
C ASP A 193 5.40 -15.28 14.65
N GLU A 194 5.67 -15.32 15.95
CA GLU A 194 5.77 -14.12 16.77
C GLU A 194 7.09 -13.41 16.48
N VAL A 195 7.00 -12.10 16.30
CA VAL A 195 8.14 -11.22 16.07
C VAL A 195 8.06 -10.01 16.99
N ARG A 196 9.18 -9.70 17.60
CA ARG A 196 9.37 -8.51 18.41
C ARG A 196 10.03 -7.45 17.55
N ILE A 197 9.42 -6.27 17.47
CA ILE A 197 9.83 -5.18 16.61
C ILE A 197 10.25 -4.01 17.49
N GLU A 198 11.51 -3.71 17.47
CA GLU A 198 12.08 -2.51 18.07
C GLU A 198 12.09 -1.37 17.05
N LEU A 199 11.61 -0.22 17.44
CA LEU A 199 11.58 1.02 16.65
C LEU A 199 12.46 2.05 17.35
N PRO A 200 13.77 2.11 17.06
CA PRO A 200 14.72 2.94 17.79
C PRO A 200 14.38 4.44 17.72
N ASP A 201 13.85 4.88 16.55
CA ASP A 201 13.54 6.30 16.31
C ASP A 201 12.48 6.86 17.28
N ILE A 202 11.62 5.99 17.82
CA ILE A 202 10.54 6.39 18.76
C ILE A 202 10.63 5.69 20.11
N GLY A 203 11.66 4.84 20.33
CA GLY A 203 11.88 4.12 21.58
C GLY A 203 10.76 3.14 21.94
N LYS A 204 10.01 2.62 20.96
CA LYS A 204 8.90 1.68 21.18
C LYS A 204 9.29 0.27 20.75
N GLU A 205 8.79 -0.71 21.50
CA GLU A 205 8.84 -2.12 21.17
C GLU A 205 7.41 -2.64 21.00
N ILE A 206 7.17 -3.36 19.91
CA ILE A 206 5.85 -3.90 19.54
C ILE A 206 6.01 -5.39 19.24
N THR A 207 5.21 -6.21 19.87
CA THR A 207 5.11 -7.64 19.53
C THR A 207 3.97 -7.84 18.55
N SER A 208 4.23 -8.53 17.45
CA SER A 208 3.25 -8.83 16.41
C SER A 208 3.53 -10.19 15.78
N LYS A 209 2.85 -10.51 14.69
CA LYS A 209 3.02 -11.77 13.97
C LYS A 209 3.41 -11.52 12.52
N ILE A 210 4.22 -12.40 11.97
CA ILE A 210 4.58 -12.37 10.54
C ILE A 210 3.30 -12.55 9.72
N SER A 211 2.96 -11.55 8.92
CA SER A 211 1.77 -11.54 8.06
C SER A 211 2.03 -12.22 6.71
N PHE A 212 3.27 -12.12 6.21
CA PHE A 212 3.66 -12.67 4.92
C PHE A 212 5.11 -13.15 4.95
N VAL A 213 5.36 -14.25 4.26
CA VAL A 213 6.70 -14.81 3.98
C VAL A 213 6.82 -15.01 2.49
N GLY A 214 7.82 -14.41 1.87
CA GLY A 214 8.11 -14.49 0.44
C GLY A 214 8.48 -15.91 0.02
N GLN A 215 7.92 -16.35 -1.10
CA GLN A 215 8.18 -17.70 -1.66
C GLN A 215 9.38 -17.71 -2.63
N VAL A 216 9.89 -16.54 -3.00
CA VAL A 216 10.98 -16.40 -3.95
C VAL A 216 12.21 -15.89 -3.23
N ILE A 217 13.33 -16.58 -3.42
CA ILE A 217 14.63 -16.16 -2.91
C ILE A 217 15.27 -15.21 -3.93
N ASN A 218 15.68 -14.05 -3.49
CA ASN A 218 16.46 -13.12 -4.29
C ASN A 218 17.86 -13.70 -4.52
N GLN A 219 18.22 -13.92 -5.78
CA GLN A 219 19.48 -14.56 -6.16
C GLN A 219 20.72 -13.71 -5.86
N GLN A 220 20.59 -12.38 -5.82
CA GLN A 220 21.72 -11.48 -5.62
C GLN A 220 22.22 -11.47 -4.17
N ASN A 221 21.29 -11.50 -3.22
CA ASN A 221 21.61 -11.40 -1.78
C ASN A 221 21.20 -12.63 -0.97
N ARG A 222 20.72 -13.70 -1.61
CA ARG A 222 20.36 -14.96 -0.98
C ARG A 222 19.38 -14.75 0.19
N SER A 223 18.33 -13.94 -0.02
CA SER A 223 17.36 -13.61 1.01
C SER A 223 15.91 -13.70 0.49
N PHE A 224 14.97 -13.86 1.40
CA PHE A 224 13.54 -13.80 1.14
C PHE A 224 12.90 -12.68 1.95
N ALA A 225 11.82 -12.13 1.44
CA ALA A 225 11.09 -11.04 2.10
C ALA A 225 10.14 -11.56 3.18
N ILE A 226 10.07 -10.86 4.28
CA ILE A 226 9.00 -11.01 5.27
C ILE A 226 8.28 -9.69 5.48
N GLU A 227 7.00 -9.75 5.80
CA GLU A 227 6.21 -8.56 6.16
C GLU A 227 5.48 -8.79 7.47
N VAL A 228 5.44 -7.75 8.28
CA VAL A 228 4.66 -7.69 9.51
C VAL A 228 3.73 -6.50 9.45
N THR A 229 2.42 -6.73 9.53
CA THR A 229 1.44 -5.65 9.53
C THR A 229 1.22 -5.13 10.94
N LEU A 230 1.25 -3.81 11.08
CA LEU A 230 1.05 -3.10 12.35
C LEU A 230 -0.09 -2.09 12.22
N ASP A 231 -0.94 -2.04 13.24
CA ASP A 231 -1.91 -0.96 13.38
C ASP A 231 -1.22 0.30 13.92
N ASN A 232 -1.43 1.43 13.26
CA ASN A 232 -0.79 2.70 13.60
C ASN A 232 -1.81 3.73 14.11
N LYS A 233 -2.57 3.36 15.13
CA LYS A 233 -3.65 4.21 15.69
C LYS A 233 -3.14 5.57 16.15
N GLU A 234 -1.94 5.63 16.70
CA GLU A 234 -1.30 6.85 17.19
C GLU A 234 -0.61 7.66 16.08
N LYS A 235 -0.56 7.13 14.84
CA LYS A 235 0.11 7.75 13.67
C LYS A 235 1.58 8.13 13.91
N MET A 236 2.24 7.42 14.80
CA MET A 236 3.65 7.62 15.11
C MET A 236 4.57 6.90 14.13
N LEU A 237 4.10 5.80 13.54
CA LEU A 237 4.85 5.04 12.54
C LEU A 237 4.76 5.74 11.19
N ARG A 238 5.91 6.00 10.60
CA ARG A 238 6.03 6.66 9.29
C ARG A 238 6.82 5.80 8.33
N PRO A 239 6.54 5.87 7.03
CA PRO A 239 7.36 5.20 6.02
C PRO A 239 8.84 5.58 6.14
N ASN A 240 9.71 4.63 5.81
CA ASN A 240 11.18 4.73 5.87
C ASN A 240 11.79 4.76 7.28
N MET A 241 11.01 4.63 8.36
CA MET A 241 11.58 4.40 9.70
C MET A 241 12.28 3.05 9.74
N ILE A 242 13.39 2.99 10.49
CA ILE A 242 14.13 1.75 10.73
C ILE A 242 13.43 0.93 11.80
N ALA A 243 13.29 -0.37 11.55
CA ALA A 243 12.77 -1.35 12.49
C ALA A 243 13.78 -2.49 12.67
N LYS A 244 14.02 -2.90 13.90
CA LYS A 244 14.77 -4.11 14.22
C LYS A 244 13.78 -5.20 14.59
N LEU A 245 13.83 -6.32 13.88
CA LEU A 245 12.96 -7.46 14.10
C LEU A 245 13.75 -8.55 14.82
N LYS A 246 13.25 -9.02 15.94
CA LYS A 246 13.74 -10.19 16.66
C LYS A 246 12.75 -11.33 16.45
N ILE A 247 13.17 -12.33 15.67
CA ILE A 247 12.36 -13.49 15.34
C ILE A 247 12.91 -14.69 16.08
N ASN A 248 12.04 -15.41 16.75
CA ASN A 248 12.42 -16.67 17.38
C ASN A 248 12.47 -17.77 16.30
N ASP A 249 13.65 -18.30 16.05
CA ASP A 249 13.88 -19.36 15.07
C ASP A 249 14.03 -20.76 15.69
N GLN A 250 14.26 -20.85 17.01
CA GLN A 250 14.34 -22.11 17.74
C GLN A 250 13.76 -21.99 19.16
N LYS A 251 12.77 -22.81 19.45
CA LYS A 251 12.29 -23.09 20.81
C LYS A 251 12.74 -24.49 21.17
N LEU A 252 13.72 -24.58 22.05
CA LEU A 252 14.10 -25.85 22.66
C LEU A 252 13.53 -25.84 24.07
N GLU A 253 12.60 -26.77 24.36
CA GLU A 253 12.05 -27.00 25.69
C GLU A 253 12.92 -28.09 26.33
N ASP A 254 13.38 -27.87 27.58
CA ASP A 254 14.21 -28.79 28.38
C ASP A 254 15.65 -29.04 27.83
N VAL A 255 16.46 -27.98 27.74
CA VAL A 255 17.90 -28.11 27.53
C VAL A 255 18.67 -27.85 28.82
#